data_dc75c62f4a8170c6d2e1f0bbce71e87d
#
_entry.id   dc75c62f4a8170c6d2e1f0bbce71e87d
#
_cell.length_a   1.000
_cell.length_b   1.000
_cell.length_c   1.000
_cell.angle_alpha   90.00
_cell.angle_beta   90.00
_cell.angle_gamma   90.00
#
_symmetry.space_group_name_H-M   'P 1'
#
loop_
_entity.id
_entity.type
_entity.pdbx_description
1 polymer ?
#
loop_
_entity_poly.entity_id
_entity_poly.type
_entity_poly.pdbx_seq_one_letter_code
_entity_poly.pdbx_strand_id
1 'polypeptide(L)'
;PTLMLASHRRNEAPHWQAGLWLGTVRIDPLTEADGRGIVEAVAGSDAISKALAREIVRKADGVPLFIEELTKAIVSTHLPDAGGSDLLRSVVALPASVPDTLRDLLLARLDQSGPAKRAAQIGALVGRSFRHDLLAALGLFAPDDLRPALDALVALELAQRAGKGADAVLITASAKTDE
;
A
#
# COMPACT_ATOMS: atom_id res chain seq x y z
N PRO A 1 32.35 -15.42 -7.75
CA PRO A 1 31.62 -15.38 -6.47
C PRO A 1 30.18 -14.97 -6.75
N THR A 2 29.23 -15.74 -6.18
CA THR A 2 27.80 -15.47 -6.35
C THR A 2 27.23 -15.15 -4.97
N LEU A 3 26.50 -14.03 -4.84
CA LEU A 3 25.72 -13.69 -3.67
C LEU A 3 24.26 -14.09 -3.95
N MET A 4 23.66 -14.83 -3.04
CA MET A 4 22.23 -15.14 -3.06
C MET A 4 21.57 -14.45 -1.87
N LEU A 5 20.53 -13.66 -2.11
CA LEU A 5 19.70 -13.03 -1.10
C LEU A 5 18.32 -13.69 -1.14
N ALA A 6 17.87 -14.19 0.00
CA ALA A 6 16.54 -14.77 0.14
C ALA A 6 15.81 -14.11 1.31
N SER A 7 14.54 -13.76 1.13
CA SER A 7 13.68 -13.25 2.18
C SER A 7 12.57 -14.26 2.49
N HIS A 8 12.21 -14.34 3.76
CA HIS A 8 11.11 -15.20 4.20
C HIS A 8 10.42 -14.61 5.43
N ARG A 9 9.18 -14.99 5.67
CA ARG A 9 8.45 -14.60 6.88
C ARG A 9 8.98 -15.38 8.08
N ARG A 10 8.85 -14.82 9.27
CA ARG A 10 9.34 -15.43 10.53
C ARG A 10 8.81 -16.85 10.76
N ASN A 11 7.58 -17.14 10.33
CA ASN A 11 6.92 -18.44 10.49
C ASN A 11 7.24 -19.43 9.36
N GLU A 12 7.99 -19.03 8.35
CA GLU A 12 8.30 -19.81 7.15
C GLU A 12 9.81 -19.99 7.03
N ALA A 13 10.44 -20.49 8.10
CA ALA A 13 11.88 -20.74 8.08
C ALA A 13 12.22 -21.71 6.94
N PRO A 14 13.19 -21.39 6.08
CA PRO A 14 13.55 -22.26 4.98
C PRO A 14 14.15 -23.57 5.50
N HIS A 15 13.80 -24.69 4.87
CA HIS A 15 14.27 -26.03 5.25
C HIS A 15 15.75 -26.25 4.94
N TRP A 16 16.39 -25.39 4.17
CA TRP A 16 17.83 -25.43 3.95
C TRP A 16 18.54 -24.97 5.22
N GLN A 17 19.14 -25.87 5.92
CA GLN A 17 19.98 -25.50 7.06
C GLN A 17 21.35 -25.07 6.58
N ALA A 18 21.82 -24.02 7.20
CA ALA A 18 23.09 -23.40 7.02
C ALA A 18 24.25 -24.40 7.19
N GLY A 19 24.80 -24.83 6.08
CA GLY A 19 26.12 -25.49 6.11
C GLY A 19 27.26 -24.53 5.78
N LEU A 20 26.99 -23.38 5.17
CA LEU A 20 28.04 -22.58 4.55
C LEU A 20 27.62 -21.10 4.47
N TRP A 21 28.40 -20.23 5.13
CA TRP A 21 28.45 -18.79 4.87
C TRP A 21 27.09 -18.05 4.81
N LEU A 22 26.14 -18.43 5.67
CA LEU A 22 24.85 -17.79 5.75
C LEU A 22 24.89 -16.63 6.77
N GLY A 23 24.75 -15.40 6.28
CA GLY A 23 24.43 -14.25 7.10
C GLY A 23 22.92 -14.10 7.23
N THR A 24 22.39 -13.96 8.44
CA THR A 24 20.97 -13.68 8.64
C THR A 24 20.79 -12.25 9.09
N VAL A 25 19.93 -11.51 8.36
CA VAL A 25 19.49 -10.17 8.75
C VAL A 25 18.05 -10.26 9.20
N ARG A 26 17.79 -9.91 10.45
CA ARG A 26 16.44 -9.88 11.00
C ARG A 26 15.86 -8.48 10.81
N ILE A 27 14.66 -8.41 10.28
CA ILE A 27 13.89 -7.18 10.15
C ILE A 27 12.79 -7.24 11.20
N ASP A 28 12.85 -6.36 12.18
CA ASP A 28 11.83 -6.22 13.21
C ASP A 28 10.82 -5.12 12.85
N PRO A 29 9.62 -5.12 13.45
CA PRO A 29 8.67 -4.00 13.30
C PRO A 29 9.33 -2.68 13.67
N LEU A 30 8.86 -1.59 13.06
CA LEU A 30 9.39 -0.25 13.35
C LEU A 30 9.15 0.14 14.81
N THR A 31 10.11 0.89 15.36
CA THR A 31 9.91 1.55 16.64
C THR A 31 8.88 2.67 16.54
N GLU A 32 8.34 3.11 17.69
CA GLU A 32 7.43 4.27 17.70
C GLU A 32 8.07 5.53 17.10
N ALA A 33 9.36 5.72 17.32
CA ALA A 33 10.07 6.88 16.77
C ALA A 33 10.20 6.80 15.26
N ASP A 34 10.57 5.64 14.71
CA ASP A 34 10.69 5.43 13.26
C ASP A 34 9.32 5.53 12.58
N GLY A 35 8.30 4.94 13.19
CA GLY A 35 6.93 5.01 12.69
C GLY A 35 6.39 6.44 12.64
N ARG A 36 6.70 7.27 13.64
CA ARG A 36 6.35 8.70 13.59
C ARG A 36 7.06 9.44 12.46
N GLY A 37 8.29 9.08 12.15
CA GLY A 37 9.00 9.63 10.99
C GLY A 37 8.26 9.37 9.68
N ILE A 38 7.65 8.18 9.51
CA ILE A 38 6.80 7.89 8.35
C ILE A 38 5.54 8.77 8.35
N VAL A 39 4.86 8.90 9.49
CA VAL A 39 3.67 9.76 9.60
C VAL A 39 4.00 11.20 9.20
N GLU A 40 5.10 11.75 9.68
CA GLU A 40 5.57 13.10 9.36
C GLU A 40 5.95 13.25 7.88
N ALA A 41 6.58 12.23 7.30
CA ALA A 41 6.95 12.23 5.88
C ALA A 41 5.73 12.21 4.95
N VAL A 42 4.68 11.50 5.34
CA VAL A 42 3.45 11.34 4.53
C VAL A 42 2.49 12.52 4.71
N ALA A 43 2.28 12.96 5.94
CA ALA A 43 1.31 14.02 6.24
C ALA A 43 1.88 15.43 6.10
N GLY A 44 3.20 15.57 6.17
CA GLY A 44 3.90 16.84 6.33
C GLY A 44 4.22 17.15 7.80
N SER A 45 5.31 17.86 8.01
CA SER A 45 5.77 18.23 9.35
C SER A 45 4.67 19.00 10.08
N ASP A 46 4.38 18.60 11.31
CA ASP A 46 3.38 19.19 12.19
C ASP A 46 1.92 19.21 11.67
N ALA A 47 1.61 18.48 10.61
CA ALA A 47 0.23 18.39 10.10
C ALA A 47 -0.70 17.55 11.01
N ILE A 48 -0.13 16.61 11.73
CA ILE A 48 -0.84 15.66 12.61
C ILE A 48 -0.35 15.84 14.06
N SER A 49 -1.25 15.77 15.04
CA SER A 49 -0.88 15.80 16.45
C SER A 49 0.02 14.65 16.84
N LYS A 50 0.93 14.86 17.79
CA LYS A 50 1.80 13.81 18.30
C LYS A 50 1.01 12.65 18.92
N ALA A 51 -0.18 12.92 19.47
CA ALA A 51 -1.06 11.91 20.03
C ALA A 51 -1.65 11.04 18.93
N LEU A 52 -2.16 11.63 17.85
CA LEU A 52 -2.70 10.91 16.71
C LEU A 52 -1.61 10.11 16.00
N ALA A 53 -0.39 10.65 15.83
CA ALA A 53 0.73 9.94 15.25
C ALA A 53 1.07 8.65 16.06
N ARG A 54 1.08 8.73 17.40
CA ARG A 54 1.27 7.54 18.24
C ARG A 54 0.17 6.50 18.07
N GLU A 55 -1.08 6.94 17.98
CA GLU A 55 -2.22 6.05 17.76
C GLU A 55 -2.12 5.34 16.41
N ILE A 56 -1.72 6.04 15.35
CA ILE A 56 -1.47 5.46 14.02
C ILE A 56 -0.42 4.36 14.11
N VAL A 57 0.75 4.67 14.70
CA VAL A 57 1.86 3.70 14.82
C VAL A 57 1.46 2.49 15.66
N ARG A 58 0.77 2.73 16.79
CA ARG A 58 0.27 1.66 17.66
C ARG A 58 -0.72 0.74 16.93
N LYS A 59 -1.67 1.31 16.18
CA LYS A 59 -2.65 0.54 15.42
C LYS A 59 -2.00 -0.26 14.29
N ALA A 60 -0.98 0.29 13.67
CA ALA A 60 -0.25 -0.37 12.60
C ALA A 60 0.77 -1.43 13.07
N ASP A 61 0.95 -1.59 14.38
CA ASP A 61 1.90 -2.56 14.98
C ASP A 61 3.32 -2.49 14.39
N GLY A 62 3.77 -1.27 14.08
CA GLY A 62 5.09 -1.02 13.47
C GLY A 62 5.25 -1.51 12.03
N VAL A 63 4.17 -1.84 11.33
CA VAL A 63 4.20 -2.23 9.91
C VAL A 63 4.28 -0.96 9.04
N PRO A 64 5.39 -0.70 8.31
CA PRO A 64 5.60 0.55 7.58
C PRO A 64 4.47 0.89 6.60
N LEU A 65 4.09 -0.07 5.76
CA LEU A 65 3.03 0.11 4.77
C LEU A 65 1.69 0.46 5.43
N PHE A 66 1.37 -0.16 6.57
CA PHE A 66 0.11 0.14 7.26
C PHE A 66 0.13 1.53 7.89
N ILE A 67 1.27 1.97 8.44
CA ILE A 67 1.45 3.35 8.93
C ILE A 67 1.22 4.36 7.79
N GLU A 68 1.85 4.13 6.65
CA GLU A 68 1.74 4.99 5.47
C GLU A 68 0.30 5.09 4.97
N GLU A 69 -0.35 3.95 4.70
CA GLU A 69 -1.70 3.90 4.18
C GLU A 69 -2.74 4.45 5.15
N LEU A 70 -2.57 4.20 6.44
CA LEU A 70 -3.43 4.73 7.49
C LEU A 70 -3.31 6.26 7.58
N THR A 71 -2.09 6.76 7.48
CA THR A 71 -1.82 8.21 7.46
C THR A 71 -2.46 8.86 6.23
N LYS A 72 -2.28 8.28 5.03
CA LYS A 72 -2.91 8.77 3.79
C LYS A 72 -4.44 8.82 3.90
N ALA A 73 -5.05 7.77 4.44
CA ALA A 73 -6.50 7.70 4.63
C ALA A 73 -7.02 8.79 5.56
N ILE A 74 -6.31 9.06 6.66
CA ILE A 74 -6.68 10.12 7.61
C ILE A 74 -6.53 11.50 6.96
N VAL A 75 -5.42 11.74 6.28
CA VAL A 75 -5.15 13.00 5.59
C VAL A 75 -6.20 13.25 4.50
N SER A 76 -6.49 12.28 3.65
CA SER A 76 -7.47 12.42 2.57
C SER A 76 -8.90 12.64 3.05
N THR A 77 -9.26 12.12 4.21
CA THR A 77 -10.60 12.28 4.79
C THR A 77 -10.80 13.65 5.44
N HIS A 78 -9.73 14.24 6.00
CA HIS A 78 -9.82 15.43 6.83
C HIS A 78 -9.19 16.68 6.20
N LEU A 79 -8.50 16.56 5.06
CA LEU A 79 -7.84 17.65 4.34
C LEU A 79 -8.36 17.84 2.89
N PRO A 80 -9.68 17.75 2.59
CA PRO A 80 -10.14 18.08 1.25
C PRO A 80 -9.99 19.56 0.90
N ASP A 81 -9.90 20.45 1.91
CA ASP A 81 -9.73 21.90 1.74
C ASP A 81 -8.65 22.47 2.65
N ALA A 82 -8.03 23.58 2.26
CA ALA A 82 -6.87 24.22 2.89
C ALA A 82 -7.00 24.62 4.38
N GLY A 83 -8.14 24.38 5.02
CA GLY A 83 -8.40 24.61 6.44
C GLY A 83 -8.30 23.37 7.33
N GLY A 84 -8.14 22.17 6.77
CA GLY A 84 -8.20 20.92 7.53
C GLY A 84 -6.96 20.59 8.38
N SER A 85 -5.81 21.26 8.14
CA SER A 85 -4.58 20.99 8.90
C SER A 85 -4.70 21.33 10.40
N ASP A 86 -5.45 22.36 10.75
CA ASP A 86 -5.66 22.72 12.17
C ASP A 86 -6.53 21.72 12.91
N LEU A 87 -7.45 21.06 12.21
CA LEU A 87 -8.29 20.02 12.79
C LEU A 87 -7.47 18.78 13.16
N LEU A 88 -6.56 18.33 12.29
CA LEU A 88 -5.71 17.16 12.56
C LEU A 88 -4.70 17.38 13.69
N ARG A 89 -4.30 18.64 13.91
CA ARG A 89 -3.47 19.02 15.06
C ARG A 89 -4.21 18.89 16.40
N SER A 90 -5.51 19.05 16.41
CA SER A 90 -6.34 18.93 17.60
C SER A 90 -6.90 17.52 17.83
N VAL A 91 -6.88 16.66 16.81
CA VAL A 91 -7.35 15.27 16.94
C VAL A 91 -6.37 14.44 17.78
N VAL A 92 -6.88 13.81 18.83
CA VAL A 92 -6.10 13.04 19.79
C VAL A 92 -6.24 11.54 19.57
N ALA A 93 -7.34 11.12 18.94
CA ALA A 93 -7.65 9.70 18.74
C ALA A 93 -8.06 9.40 17.30
N LEU A 94 -7.81 8.17 16.87
CA LEU A 94 -8.27 7.68 15.57
C LEU A 94 -9.80 7.66 15.51
N PRO A 95 -10.41 8.09 14.38
CA PRO A 95 -11.83 7.89 14.15
C PRO A 95 -12.22 6.42 14.24
N ALA A 96 -13.39 6.13 14.81
CA ALA A 96 -13.89 4.76 14.92
C ALA A 96 -14.15 4.08 13.57
N SER A 97 -14.27 4.85 12.51
CA SER A 97 -14.43 4.37 11.12
C SER A 97 -13.15 3.84 10.48
N VAL A 98 -12.00 4.02 11.14
CA VAL A 98 -10.71 3.55 10.61
C VAL A 98 -10.62 2.03 10.68
N PRO A 99 -10.40 1.35 9.56
CA PRO A 99 -10.29 -0.12 9.52
C PRO A 99 -9.20 -0.67 10.44
N ASP A 100 -9.42 -1.87 10.96
CA ASP A 100 -8.50 -2.49 11.92
C ASP A 100 -7.32 -3.21 11.25
N THR A 101 -7.46 -3.54 9.98
CA THR A 101 -6.39 -4.22 9.23
C THR A 101 -5.99 -3.45 7.98
N LEU A 102 -4.74 -3.64 7.56
CA LEU A 102 -4.24 -3.10 6.29
C LEU A 102 -5.11 -3.56 5.11
N ARG A 103 -5.53 -4.82 5.12
CA ARG A 103 -6.39 -5.39 4.07
C ARG A 103 -7.71 -4.63 3.96
N ASP A 104 -8.38 -4.40 5.08
CA ASP A 104 -9.67 -3.70 5.10
C ASP A 104 -9.51 -2.25 4.66
N LEU A 105 -8.39 -1.62 5.03
CA LEU A 105 -8.07 -0.26 4.59
C LEU A 105 -7.89 -0.19 3.07
N LEU A 106 -7.13 -1.12 2.49
CA LEU A 106 -6.92 -1.19 1.03
C LEU A 106 -8.22 -1.52 0.28
N LEU A 107 -9.05 -2.40 0.83
CA LEU A 107 -10.37 -2.71 0.26
C LEU A 107 -11.29 -1.48 0.30
N ALA A 108 -11.32 -0.74 1.40
CA ALA A 108 -12.11 0.50 1.51
C ALA A 108 -11.69 1.55 0.47
N ARG A 109 -10.36 1.72 0.25
CA ARG A 109 -9.85 2.59 -0.82
C ARG A 109 -10.27 2.11 -2.21
N LEU A 110 -10.19 0.81 -2.44
CA LEU A 110 -10.60 0.22 -3.71
C LEU A 110 -12.10 0.37 -3.95
N ASP A 111 -12.93 0.23 -2.92
CA ASP A 111 -14.37 0.39 -3.00
C ASP A 111 -14.80 1.82 -3.40
N GLN A 112 -14.03 2.82 -3.00
CA GLN A 112 -14.25 4.22 -3.37
C GLN A 112 -13.76 4.57 -4.77
N SER A 113 -12.99 3.69 -5.42
CA SER A 113 -12.33 3.97 -6.69
C SER A 113 -13.18 3.75 -7.95
N GLY A 114 -14.46 3.36 -7.80
CA GLY A 114 -15.38 3.19 -8.92
C GLY A 114 -14.87 2.22 -10.01
N PRO A 115 -14.57 2.70 -11.23
CA PRO A 115 -14.12 1.85 -12.34
C PRO A 115 -12.84 1.07 -12.06
N ALA A 116 -11.93 1.63 -11.24
CA ALA A 116 -10.67 0.99 -10.88
C ALA A 116 -10.88 -0.30 -10.07
N LYS A 117 -11.94 -0.39 -9.26
CA LYS A 117 -12.27 -1.62 -8.52
C LYS A 117 -12.45 -2.81 -9.45
N ARG A 118 -13.20 -2.62 -10.55
CA ARG A 118 -13.44 -3.70 -11.52
C ARG A 118 -12.14 -4.10 -12.23
N ALA A 119 -11.30 -3.13 -12.59
CA ALA A 119 -10.01 -3.39 -13.22
C ALA A 119 -9.06 -4.15 -12.26
N ALA A 120 -9.04 -3.79 -10.97
CA ALA A 120 -8.28 -4.51 -9.95
C ALA A 120 -8.74 -5.95 -9.77
N GLN A 121 -10.06 -6.18 -9.70
CA GLN A 121 -10.63 -7.53 -9.54
C GLN A 121 -10.28 -8.44 -10.72
N ILE A 122 -10.41 -7.94 -11.94
CA ILE A 122 -10.08 -8.70 -13.14
C ILE A 122 -8.57 -8.92 -13.24
N GLY A 123 -7.76 -7.88 -12.96
CA GLY A 123 -6.30 -7.99 -12.92
C GLY A 123 -5.82 -9.02 -11.92
N ALA A 124 -6.43 -9.08 -10.74
CA ALA A 124 -6.10 -10.06 -9.70
C ALA A 124 -6.39 -11.51 -10.12
N LEU A 125 -7.39 -11.74 -10.97
CA LEU A 125 -7.67 -13.07 -11.56
C LEU A 125 -6.64 -13.47 -12.60
N VAL A 126 -6.09 -12.50 -13.35
CA VAL A 126 -5.04 -12.73 -14.34
C VAL A 126 -3.71 -13.03 -13.66
N GLY A 127 -3.41 -12.34 -12.57
CA GLY A 127 -2.20 -12.56 -11.78
C GLY A 127 -1.57 -11.27 -11.25
N ARG A 128 -0.35 -11.41 -10.73
CA ARG A 128 0.40 -10.29 -10.14
C ARG A 128 0.81 -9.22 -11.16
N SER A 129 0.98 -9.63 -12.41
CA SER A 129 1.30 -8.73 -13.52
C SER A 129 0.47 -9.09 -14.73
N PHE A 130 -0.03 -8.08 -15.41
CA PHE A 130 -0.84 -8.28 -16.61
C PHE A 130 -0.61 -7.14 -17.61
N ARG A 131 -0.84 -7.44 -18.88
CA ARG A 131 -0.73 -6.48 -19.97
C ARG A 131 -2.07 -5.82 -20.26
N HIS A 132 -2.03 -4.55 -20.70
CA HIS A 132 -3.20 -3.81 -21.09
C HIS A 132 -4.01 -4.52 -22.21
N ASP A 133 -3.28 -5.01 -23.23
CA ASP A 133 -3.90 -5.70 -24.38
C ASP A 133 -4.63 -6.98 -23.97
N LEU A 134 -4.11 -7.71 -22.97
CA LEU A 134 -4.79 -8.88 -22.43
C LEU A 134 -6.12 -8.52 -21.79
N LEU A 135 -6.17 -7.47 -20.96
CA LEU A 135 -7.43 -7.02 -20.36
C LEU A 135 -8.41 -6.48 -21.39
N ALA A 136 -7.93 -5.79 -22.42
CA ALA A 136 -8.74 -5.33 -23.52
C ALA A 136 -9.33 -6.49 -24.31
N ALA A 137 -8.55 -7.53 -24.58
CA ALA A 137 -8.98 -8.73 -25.30
C ALA A 137 -10.06 -9.54 -24.56
N LEU A 138 -10.15 -9.42 -23.23
CA LEU A 138 -11.23 -10.05 -22.45
C LEU A 138 -12.62 -9.45 -22.73
N GLY A 139 -12.69 -8.27 -23.35
CA GLY A 139 -13.95 -7.63 -23.72
C GLY A 139 -14.85 -7.23 -22.54
N LEU A 140 -14.28 -7.14 -21.33
CA LEU A 140 -15.03 -6.85 -20.11
C LEU A 140 -15.18 -5.36 -19.81
N PHE A 141 -14.50 -4.51 -20.61
CA PHE A 141 -14.55 -3.05 -20.52
C PHE A 141 -14.96 -2.46 -21.86
N ALA A 142 -15.65 -1.32 -21.84
CA ALA A 142 -15.77 -0.52 -23.04
C ALA A 142 -14.37 -0.02 -23.46
N PRO A 143 -14.12 0.21 -24.76
CA PRO A 143 -12.80 0.57 -25.28
C PRO A 143 -12.17 1.78 -24.59
N ASP A 144 -12.98 2.75 -24.18
CA ASP A 144 -12.53 4.00 -23.56
C ASP A 144 -12.47 3.94 -22.02
N ASP A 145 -13.02 2.90 -21.39
CA ASP A 145 -13.10 2.80 -19.93
C ASP A 145 -11.89 2.13 -19.28
N LEU A 146 -11.23 1.22 -19.98
CA LEU A 146 -10.12 0.44 -19.41
C LEU A 146 -8.94 1.32 -19.02
N ARG A 147 -8.55 2.24 -19.90
CA ARG A 147 -7.38 3.09 -19.66
C ARG A 147 -7.57 4.01 -18.45
N PRO A 148 -8.67 4.76 -18.33
CA PRO A 148 -8.96 5.54 -17.12
C PRO A 148 -9.00 4.70 -15.85
N ALA A 149 -9.56 3.48 -15.90
CA ALA A 149 -9.61 2.57 -14.77
C ALA A 149 -8.20 2.13 -14.32
N LEU A 150 -7.31 1.83 -15.26
CA LEU A 150 -5.93 1.47 -14.96
C LEU A 150 -5.11 2.68 -14.46
N ASP A 151 -5.34 3.86 -15.02
CA ASP A 151 -4.72 5.10 -14.55
C ASP A 151 -5.13 5.42 -13.12
N ALA A 152 -6.40 5.20 -12.78
CA ALA A 152 -6.90 5.35 -11.42
C ALA A 152 -6.25 4.36 -10.45
N LEU A 153 -6.01 3.10 -10.85
CA LEU A 153 -5.27 2.13 -10.01
C LEU A 153 -3.84 2.60 -9.72
N VAL A 154 -3.17 3.18 -10.72
CA VAL A 154 -1.83 3.71 -10.56
C VAL A 154 -1.83 4.96 -9.67
N ALA A 155 -2.81 5.85 -9.84
CA ALA A 155 -2.97 7.05 -9.00
C ALA A 155 -3.28 6.70 -7.54
N LEU A 156 -3.98 5.58 -7.30
CA LEU A 156 -4.24 5.05 -5.96
C LEU A 156 -3.06 4.25 -5.39
N GLU A 157 -1.96 4.13 -6.14
CA GLU A 157 -0.79 3.31 -5.78
C GLU A 157 -1.10 1.82 -5.55
N LEU A 158 -2.24 1.35 -6.05
CA LEU A 158 -2.64 -0.07 -6.00
C LEU A 158 -2.01 -0.89 -7.14
N ALA A 159 -1.46 -0.22 -8.14
CA ALA A 159 -0.73 -0.82 -9.23
C ALA A 159 0.45 0.07 -9.66
N GLN A 160 1.46 -0.55 -10.27
CA GLN A 160 2.60 0.16 -10.85
C GLN A 160 2.73 -0.19 -12.33
N ARG A 161 3.15 0.77 -13.13
CA ARG A 161 3.50 0.52 -14.53
C ARG A 161 4.93 0.04 -14.65
N ALA A 162 5.14 -1.08 -15.32
CA ALA A 162 6.45 -1.59 -15.70
C ALA A 162 6.55 -1.60 -17.22
N GLY A 163 7.56 -0.94 -17.77
CA GLY A 163 7.76 -0.82 -19.22
C GLY A 163 7.34 0.53 -19.81
N LYS A 164 7.57 0.68 -21.11
CA LYS A 164 7.24 1.91 -21.86
C LYS A 164 6.18 1.61 -22.91
N GLY A 165 5.20 2.51 -23.06
CA GLY A 165 4.19 2.48 -24.13
C GLY A 165 2.93 1.69 -23.80
N ALA A 166 2.19 1.30 -24.86
CA ALA A 166 0.91 0.60 -24.76
C ALA A 166 1.00 -0.81 -24.13
N ASP A 167 2.21 -1.38 -24.12
CA ASP A 167 2.52 -2.70 -23.58
C ASP A 167 2.95 -2.67 -22.11
N ALA A 168 2.71 -1.56 -21.41
CA ALA A 168 3.06 -1.45 -19.99
C ALA A 168 2.37 -2.55 -19.17
N VAL A 169 3.19 -3.32 -18.47
CA VAL A 169 2.72 -4.33 -17.50
C VAL A 169 2.29 -3.61 -16.25
N LEU A 170 1.08 -3.91 -15.77
CA LEU A 170 0.63 -3.45 -14.46
C LEU A 170 0.94 -4.52 -13.43
N ILE A 171 1.62 -4.12 -12.35
CA ILE A 171 1.94 -4.97 -11.22
C ILE A 171 1.08 -4.49 -10.07
N THR A 172 0.19 -5.35 -9.56
CA THR A 172 -0.65 -4.98 -8.43
C THR A 172 0.18 -4.89 -7.14
N ALA A 173 -0.06 -3.88 -6.34
CA ALA A 173 0.65 -3.65 -5.07
C ALA A 173 0.47 -4.79 -4.05
N SER A 174 -0.60 -5.60 -4.19
CA SER A 174 -0.79 -6.83 -3.40
C SER A 174 0.33 -7.86 -3.58
N ALA A 175 1.12 -7.74 -4.65
CA ALA A 175 2.29 -8.61 -4.88
C ALA A 175 3.48 -8.30 -3.95
N LYS A 176 3.47 -7.17 -3.25
CA LYS A 176 4.52 -6.84 -2.28
C LYS A 176 4.35 -7.54 -0.93
N THR A 177 3.21 -8.19 -0.69
CA THR A 177 2.90 -8.79 0.61
C THR A 177 3.09 -10.31 0.65
N ASP A 178 3.35 -10.95 -0.51
CA ASP A 178 3.42 -12.42 -0.61
C ASP A 178 4.77 -12.97 -1.13
N GLU A 179 5.85 -12.17 -1.09
CA GLU A 179 7.21 -12.69 -1.27
C GLU A 179 8.09 -12.43 -0.06
#